data_da39801da40b50a83c4b829aa0ca886f
#
_entry.id   da39801da40b50a83c4b829aa0ca886f
#
_cell.length_a   1.000
_cell.length_b   1.000
_cell.length_c   1.000
_cell.angle_alpha   90.00
_cell.angle_beta   90.00
_cell.angle_gamma   90.00
#
_symmetry.space_group_name_H-M   'P 1'
#
loop_
_entity.id
_entity.type
_entity.pdbx_description
1 polymer ?
#
loop_
_entity_poly.entity_id
_entity_poly.type
_entity_poly.pdbx_seq_one_letter_code
_entity_poly.pdbx_strand_id
1 'polypeptide(L)'
;PHELSGGQRQRVGIARGIALRPDFLLADEIVSGLDVSSQAQVLNLLERLVSDLGLTLAFISHDLSVIRRLCSRVLVLHRGETIENAATVDVFNAPKAAYTRELLDAIPLPDPDQVWL
;
A
#
# COMPACT_ATOMS: atom_id res chain seq x y z
N PRO A 1 0.47 -16.47 18.76
CA PRO A 1 -0.76 -17.16 19.07
C PRO A 1 -1.51 -17.58 17.83
N HIS A 2 -1.81 -18.84 17.75
CA HIS A 2 -2.46 -19.45 16.60
C HIS A 2 -3.94 -19.03 16.45
N GLU A 3 -4.49 -18.39 17.46
CA GLU A 3 -5.89 -17.97 17.46
C GLU A 3 -6.11 -16.58 16.90
N LEU A 4 -5.05 -15.84 16.60
CA LEU A 4 -5.16 -14.51 16.02
C LEU A 4 -5.57 -14.61 14.55
N SER A 5 -6.49 -13.73 14.11
CA SER A 5 -6.80 -13.56 12.70
C SER A 5 -5.59 -12.98 11.95
N GLY A 6 -5.61 -13.04 10.61
CA GLY A 6 -4.56 -12.44 9.79
C GLY A 6 -4.37 -10.95 10.06
N GLY A 7 -5.49 -10.20 10.17
CA GLY A 7 -5.43 -8.78 10.47
C GLY A 7 -4.87 -8.48 11.85
N GLN A 8 -5.22 -9.31 12.84
CA GLN A 8 -4.67 -9.16 14.19
C GLN A 8 -3.17 -9.44 14.21
N ARG A 9 -2.71 -10.45 13.50
CA ARG A 9 -1.27 -10.73 13.36
C ARG A 9 -0.52 -9.56 12.75
N GLN A 10 -1.08 -8.96 11.73
CA GLN A 10 -0.45 -7.82 11.08
C GLN A 10 -0.40 -6.62 12.01
N ARG A 11 -1.45 -6.36 12.79
CA ARG A 11 -1.43 -5.28 13.78
C ARG A 11 -0.38 -5.50 14.86
N VAL A 12 -0.21 -6.74 15.32
CA VAL A 12 0.86 -7.10 16.27
C VAL A 12 2.24 -6.86 15.65
N GLY A 13 2.42 -7.24 14.40
CA GLY A 13 3.67 -7.01 13.67
C GLY A 13 3.99 -5.53 13.53
N ILE A 14 3.00 -4.72 13.22
CA ILE A 14 3.14 -3.25 13.13
C ILE A 14 3.52 -2.70 14.50
N ALA A 15 2.84 -3.12 15.57
CA ALA A 15 3.16 -2.67 16.93
C ALA A 15 4.60 -2.98 17.31
N ARG A 16 5.10 -4.15 16.93
CA ARG A 16 6.51 -4.51 17.15
C ARG A 16 7.45 -3.62 16.37
N GLY A 17 7.10 -3.32 15.12
CA GLY A 17 7.90 -2.46 14.27
C GLY A 17 8.06 -1.05 14.83
N ILE A 18 7.01 -0.49 15.42
CA ILE A 18 7.03 0.87 15.94
C ILE A 18 7.48 0.97 17.40
N ALA A 19 7.63 -0.15 18.11
CA ALA A 19 8.01 -0.16 19.53
C ALA A 19 9.33 0.57 19.79
N LEU A 20 10.24 0.57 18.84
CA LEU A 20 11.53 1.25 18.94
C LEU A 20 11.50 2.68 18.39
N ARG A 21 10.33 3.18 18.07
CA ARG A 21 10.10 4.52 17.51
C ARG A 21 10.99 4.82 16.30
N PRO A 22 10.89 4.02 15.23
CA PRO A 22 11.69 4.24 14.03
C PRO A 22 11.21 5.46 13.26
N ASP A 23 12.08 6.03 12.44
CA ASP A 23 11.72 7.09 11.50
C ASP A 23 11.15 6.51 10.21
N PHE A 24 11.44 5.25 9.93
CA PHE A 24 11.09 4.57 8.69
C PHE A 24 10.51 3.19 9.00
N LEU A 25 9.40 2.87 8.35
CA LEU A 25 8.76 1.56 8.46
C LEU A 25 8.59 0.96 7.07
N LEU A 26 9.06 -0.26 6.88
CA LEU A 26 8.86 -1.02 5.65
C LEU A 26 7.76 -2.05 5.86
N ALA A 27 6.70 -1.95 5.07
CA ALA A 27 5.60 -2.90 5.08
C ALA A 27 5.59 -3.66 3.75
N ASP A 28 5.96 -4.94 3.81
CA ASP A 28 6.11 -5.78 2.62
C ASP A 28 4.93 -6.75 2.50
N GLU A 29 4.00 -6.40 1.63
CA GLU A 29 2.80 -7.20 1.31
C GLU A 29 1.97 -7.60 2.53
N ILE A 30 1.90 -6.74 3.52
CA ILE A 30 1.29 -7.08 4.82
C ILE A 30 -0.24 -7.23 4.78
N VAL A 31 -0.90 -6.78 3.72
CA VAL A 31 -2.37 -6.96 3.59
C VAL A 31 -2.74 -8.04 2.59
N SER A 32 -1.76 -8.70 2.00
CA SER A 32 -1.99 -9.81 1.08
C SER A 32 -2.69 -10.96 1.80
N GLY A 33 -3.74 -11.48 1.17
CA GLY A 33 -4.50 -12.59 1.74
C GLY A 33 -5.48 -12.22 2.85
N LEU A 34 -5.57 -10.95 3.25
CA LEU A 34 -6.56 -10.51 4.22
C LEU A 34 -7.91 -10.24 3.53
N ASP A 35 -9.00 -10.47 4.24
CA ASP A 35 -10.32 -10.06 3.75
C ASP A 35 -10.42 -8.53 3.74
N VAL A 36 -11.46 -8.00 3.08
CA VAL A 36 -11.63 -6.56 2.89
C VAL A 36 -11.70 -5.81 4.22
N SER A 37 -12.41 -6.37 5.19
CA SER A 37 -12.57 -5.74 6.50
C SER A 37 -11.25 -5.68 7.27
N SER A 38 -10.52 -6.78 7.32
CA SER A 38 -9.21 -6.84 7.98
C SER A 38 -8.19 -5.94 7.31
N GLN A 39 -8.20 -5.93 5.97
CA GLN A 39 -7.34 -5.06 5.18
C GLN A 39 -7.59 -3.58 5.52
N ALA A 40 -8.86 -3.18 5.56
CA ALA A 40 -9.23 -1.81 5.90
C ALA A 40 -8.74 -1.41 7.29
N GLN A 41 -8.84 -2.31 8.26
CA GLN A 41 -8.37 -2.04 9.63
C GLN A 41 -6.85 -1.82 9.68
N VAL A 42 -6.09 -2.64 8.97
CA VAL A 42 -4.63 -2.50 8.90
C VAL A 42 -4.23 -1.20 8.21
N LEU A 43 -4.88 -0.87 7.09
CA LEU A 43 -4.59 0.36 6.35
C LEU A 43 -4.93 1.61 7.16
N ASN A 44 -6.07 1.60 7.87
CA ASN A 44 -6.44 2.71 8.75
C ASN A 44 -5.41 2.89 9.87
N LEU A 45 -4.91 1.81 10.43
CA LEU A 45 -3.87 1.86 11.45
C LEU A 45 -2.60 2.49 10.90
N LEU A 46 -2.13 2.06 9.73
CA LEU A 46 -0.94 2.62 9.10
C LEU A 46 -1.09 4.11 8.80
N GLU A 47 -2.24 4.53 8.28
CA GLU A 47 -2.51 5.94 8.01
C GLU A 47 -2.40 6.78 9.28
N ARG A 48 -2.97 6.29 10.38
CA ARG A 48 -2.90 7.00 11.67
C ARG A 48 -1.48 7.07 12.21
N LEU A 49 -0.72 5.98 12.10
CA LEU A 49 0.66 5.95 12.59
C LEU A 49 1.55 6.89 11.80
N VAL A 50 1.40 6.93 10.47
CA VAL A 50 2.14 7.87 9.64
C VAL A 50 1.81 9.31 10.03
N SER A 51 0.53 9.62 10.21
CA SER A 51 0.07 10.95 10.59
C SER A 51 0.53 11.35 12.00
N ASP A 52 0.32 10.46 12.98
CA ASP A 52 0.54 10.79 14.39
C ASP A 52 2.01 10.75 14.79
N LEU A 53 2.79 9.84 14.21
CA LEU A 53 4.20 9.64 14.56
C LEU A 53 5.17 10.28 13.57
N GLY A 54 4.67 10.79 12.45
CA GLY A 54 5.52 11.35 11.41
C GLY A 54 6.44 10.32 10.75
N LEU A 55 6.01 9.05 10.71
CA LEU A 55 6.77 7.98 10.09
C LEU A 55 6.88 8.18 8.58
N THR A 56 8.02 7.79 8.03
CA THR A 56 8.14 7.53 6.61
C THR A 56 7.80 6.06 6.37
N LEU A 57 6.79 5.82 5.55
CA LEU A 57 6.32 4.48 5.24
C LEU A 57 6.69 4.10 3.81
N ALA A 58 7.36 2.96 3.65
CA ALA A 58 7.51 2.31 2.35
C ALA A 58 6.59 1.08 2.35
N PHE A 59 5.62 1.07 1.46
CA PHE A 59 4.61 0.03 1.37
C PHE A 59 4.77 -0.73 0.05
N ILE A 60 5.03 -2.02 0.14
CA ILE A 60 5.18 -2.88 -1.03
C ILE A 60 3.91 -3.70 -1.20
N SER A 61 3.31 -3.60 -2.37
CA SER A 61 2.10 -4.34 -2.71
C SER A 61 1.98 -4.51 -4.21
N HIS A 62 1.34 -5.60 -4.62
CA HIS A 62 0.90 -5.77 -6.00
C HIS A 62 -0.55 -5.30 -6.19
N ASP A 63 -1.20 -4.89 -5.11
CA ASP A 63 -2.55 -4.33 -5.17
C ASP A 63 -2.47 -2.81 -5.33
N LEU A 64 -2.72 -2.35 -6.54
CA LEU A 64 -2.62 -0.94 -6.89
C LEU A 64 -3.65 -0.07 -6.19
N SER A 65 -4.81 -0.63 -5.85
CA SER A 65 -5.84 0.09 -5.10
C SER A 65 -5.34 0.50 -3.72
N VAL A 66 -4.58 -0.39 -3.07
CA VAL A 66 -3.99 -0.13 -1.75
C VAL A 66 -2.91 0.95 -1.85
N ILE A 67 -2.03 0.83 -2.83
CA ILE A 67 -0.97 1.80 -3.07
C ILE A 67 -1.58 3.20 -3.29
N ARG A 68 -2.60 3.28 -4.10
CA ARG A 68 -3.27 4.52 -4.41
C ARG A 68 -3.87 5.19 -3.19
N ARG A 69 -4.48 4.40 -2.32
CA ARG A 69 -5.10 4.90 -1.09
C ARG A 69 -4.06 5.39 -0.08
N LEU A 70 -2.97 4.64 0.08
CA LEU A 70 -2.04 4.81 1.19
C LEU A 70 -0.85 5.69 0.86
N CYS A 71 -0.39 5.68 -0.39
CA CYS A 71 0.90 6.27 -0.77
C CYS A 71 0.72 7.50 -1.64
N SER A 72 1.53 8.52 -1.37
CA SER A 72 1.56 9.76 -2.18
C SER A 72 2.51 9.66 -3.37
N ARG A 73 3.42 8.67 -3.35
CA ARG A 73 4.41 8.47 -4.39
C ARG A 73 4.55 6.99 -4.70
N VAL A 74 4.75 6.66 -5.96
CA VAL A 74 4.85 5.28 -6.43
C VAL A 74 6.14 5.06 -7.17
N LEU A 75 6.79 3.94 -6.84
CA LEU A 75 7.93 3.41 -7.56
C LEU A 75 7.51 2.10 -8.19
N VAL A 76 7.51 2.01 -9.52
CA VAL A 76 7.17 0.79 -10.23
C VAL A 76 8.45 0.05 -10.59
N LEU A 77 8.54 -1.19 -10.13
CA LEU A 77 9.69 -2.07 -10.39
C LEU A 77 9.29 -3.20 -11.31
N HIS A 78 10.17 -3.53 -12.25
CA HIS A 78 9.99 -4.69 -13.13
C HIS A 78 11.34 -5.32 -13.40
N ARG A 79 11.47 -6.60 -13.07
CA ARG A 79 12.72 -7.37 -13.27
C ARG A 79 13.94 -6.69 -12.68
N GLY A 80 13.79 -6.13 -11.48
CA GLY A 80 14.88 -5.46 -10.77
C GLY A 80 15.19 -4.06 -11.24
N GLU A 81 14.43 -3.52 -12.18
CA GLU A 81 14.65 -2.17 -12.70
C GLU A 81 13.51 -1.23 -12.31
N THR A 82 13.85 0.01 -11.98
CA THR A 82 12.89 1.07 -11.77
C THR A 82 12.41 1.56 -13.14
N ILE A 83 11.14 1.37 -13.44
CA ILE A 83 10.58 1.79 -14.73
C ILE A 83 9.76 3.06 -14.63
N GLU A 84 9.26 3.39 -13.46
CA GLU A 84 8.54 4.63 -13.24
C GLU A 84 8.65 5.04 -11.78
N ASN A 85 8.79 6.34 -11.51
CA ASN A 85 8.86 6.91 -10.17
C ASN A 85 8.23 8.28 -10.21
N ALA A 86 7.05 8.42 -9.66
CA ALA A 86 6.31 9.67 -9.72
C ALA A 86 5.25 9.75 -8.61
N ALA A 87 4.61 10.91 -8.50
CA ALA A 87 3.47 11.09 -7.62
C ALA A 87 2.37 10.09 -8.01
N THR A 88 1.69 9.56 -7.01
CA THR A 88 0.66 8.55 -7.22
C THR A 88 -0.42 9.03 -8.20
N VAL A 89 -0.85 10.27 -8.07
CA VAL A 89 -1.86 10.83 -8.96
C VAL A 89 -1.40 10.83 -10.42
N ASP A 90 -0.13 11.11 -10.66
CA ASP A 90 0.42 11.13 -12.02
C ASP A 90 0.55 9.72 -12.60
N VAL A 91 0.97 8.75 -11.79
CA VAL A 91 1.10 7.36 -12.23
C VAL A 91 -0.24 6.79 -12.63
N PHE A 92 -1.29 7.07 -11.85
CA PHE A 92 -2.63 6.53 -12.13
C PHE A 92 -3.33 7.24 -13.28
N ASN A 93 -3.14 8.55 -13.41
CA ASN A 93 -3.83 9.34 -14.43
C ASN A 93 -3.09 9.39 -15.77
N ALA A 94 -1.77 9.37 -15.74
CA ALA A 94 -0.95 9.52 -16.94
C ALA A 94 0.34 8.67 -16.84
N PRO A 95 0.22 7.34 -16.79
CA PRO A 95 1.39 6.46 -16.69
C PRO A 95 2.26 6.61 -17.92
N LYS A 96 3.57 6.75 -17.71
CA LYS A 96 4.53 6.96 -18.81
C LYS A 96 5.07 5.66 -19.38
N ALA A 97 5.26 4.63 -18.51
CA ALA A 97 5.82 3.37 -18.94
C ALA A 97 4.72 2.41 -19.43
N ALA A 98 5.03 1.66 -20.48
CA ALA A 98 4.09 0.67 -21.03
C ALA A 98 3.73 -0.40 -19.98
N TYR A 99 4.71 -0.86 -19.20
CA TYR A 99 4.47 -1.84 -18.15
C TYR A 99 3.50 -1.31 -17.09
N THR A 100 3.63 -0.04 -16.70
CA THR A 100 2.72 0.60 -15.76
C THR A 100 1.29 0.61 -16.29
N ARG A 101 1.11 0.91 -17.57
CA ARG A 101 -0.20 0.86 -18.23
C ARG A 101 -0.79 -0.54 -18.19
N GLU A 102 0.02 -1.56 -18.43
CA GLU A 102 -0.43 -2.95 -18.34
C GLU A 102 -0.91 -3.30 -16.94
N LEU A 103 -0.18 -2.87 -15.90
CA LEU A 103 -0.57 -3.08 -14.52
C LEU A 103 -1.91 -2.41 -14.20
N LEU A 104 -2.10 -1.19 -14.65
CA LEU A 104 -3.34 -0.44 -14.41
C LEU A 104 -4.51 -1.06 -15.16
N ASP A 105 -4.30 -1.52 -16.39
CA ASP A 105 -5.33 -2.14 -17.19
C ASP A 105 -5.79 -3.49 -16.62
N ALA A 106 -4.94 -4.14 -15.85
CA ALA A 106 -5.27 -5.41 -15.22
C ALA A 106 -6.14 -5.25 -13.96
N ILE A 107 -6.32 -4.03 -13.45
CA ILE A 107 -7.20 -3.77 -12.31
C ILE A 107 -8.65 -3.94 -12.77
N PRO A 108 -9.50 -4.66 -12.00
CA PRO A 108 -10.93 -4.73 -12.33
C PRO A 108 -11.52 -3.33 -12.45
N LEU A 109 -12.45 -3.14 -13.40
CA LEU A 109 -13.08 -1.85 -13.59
C LEU A 109 -13.65 -1.35 -12.26
N PRO A 110 -13.32 -0.12 -11.86
CA PRO A 110 -13.87 0.42 -10.63
C PRO A 110 -15.38 0.62 -10.76
N ASP A 111 -16.06 0.65 -9.62
CA ASP A 111 -17.44 1.06 -9.54
C ASP A 111 -17.56 2.42 -10.25
N PRO A 112 -18.55 2.62 -11.16
CA PRO A 112 -18.73 3.90 -11.83
C PRO A 112 -18.86 5.09 -10.88
N ASP A 113 -19.31 4.83 -9.65
CA ASP A 113 -19.46 5.86 -8.63
C ASP A 113 -18.16 6.09 -7.84
N GLN A 114 -17.13 5.29 -8.07
CA GLN A 114 -15.84 5.46 -7.43
C GLN A 114 -15.05 6.55 -8.12
N VAL A 115 -14.77 7.61 -7.37
CA VAL A 115 -13.89 8.66 -7.86
C VAL A 115 -12.46 8.25 -7.60
N TRP A 116 -11.73 8.10 -8.66
CA TRP A 116 -10.29 7.88 -8.54
C TRP A 116 -9.64 9.22 -8.23
N LEU A 117 -9.19 9.46 -6.94
CA LEU A 117 -8.73 10.73 -6.53
C LEU A 117 -7.55 11.16 -6.67
#